data_9990fd3f717f74548328d82284dad448
#
_entry.id   9990fd3f717f74548328d82284dad448
#
_cell.length_a   1.000
_cell.length_b   1.000
_cell.length_c   1.000
_cell.angle_alpha   90.00
_cell.angle_beta   90.00
_cell.angle_gamma   90.00
#
_symmetry.space_group_name_H-M   'P 1'
#
loop_
_entity.id
_entity.type
_entity.pdbx_description
1 polymer ?
#
loop_
_entity_poly.entity_id
_entity_poly.type
_entity_poly.pdbx_seq_one_letter_code
_entity_poly.pdbx_strand_id
1 'polypeptide(L)'
;MSLHYFLSCKKNYIKIIQKLEYIIETLDDINYLSISEFPFNFDKENNKSFFTYKIQHFKGLIDNCNDKLEQMCCHNYVNDTIDIDYERSQTITYCTICETEKP
;
A
#
# COMPACT_ATOMS: atom_id res chain seq x y z
N MET A 1 -11.76 9.01 -18.32
CA MET A 1 -11.88 8.09 -17.18
C MET A 1 -12.45 8.83 -15.99
N SER A 2 -13.25 8.15 -15.19
CA SER A 2 -13.96 8.78 -14.08
C SER A 2 -13.10 8.80 -12.81
N LEU A 3 -13.45 9.70 -11.90
CA LEU A 3 -12.87 9.75 -10.56
C LEU A 3 -12.98 8.39 -9.87
N HIS A 4 -14.14 7.74 -10.01
CA HIS A 4 -14.39 6.44 -9.41
C HIS A 4 -13.40 5.37 -9.91
N TYR A 5 -13.04 5.42 -11.18
CA TYR A 5 -12.06 4.49 -11.76
C TYR A 5 -10.71 4.61 -11.05
N PHE A 6 -10.18 5.82 -10.92
CA PHE A 6 -8.88 6.03 -10.28
C PHE A 6 -8.92 5.68 -8.79
N LEU A 7 -10.01 5.97 -8.11
CA LEU A 7 -10.17 5.61 -6.71
C LEU A 7 -10.19 4.09 -6.54
N SER A 8 -10.89 3.39 -7.42
CA SER A 8 -10.95 1.93 -7.40
C SER A 8 -9.57 1.30 -7.68
N CYS A 9 -8.83 1.84 -8.67
CA CYS A 9 -7.47 1.38 -8.96
C CYS A 9 -6.55 1.57 -7.76
N LYS A 10 -6.60 2.74 -7.13
CA LYS A 10 -5.80 3.03 -5.94
C LYS A 10 -6.06 2.01 -4.83
N LYS A 11 -7.32 1.73 -4.55
CA LYS A 11 -7.69 0.77 -3.49
C LYS A 11 -7.20 -0.64 -3.83
N ASN A 12 -7.26 -1.03 -5.09
CA ASN A 12 -6.77 -2.34 -5.52
C ASN A 12 -5.25 -2.43 -5.40
N TYR A 13 -4.51 -1.38 -5.77
CA TYR A 13 -3.06 -1.36 -5.63
C TYR A 13 -2.64 -1.46 -4.17
N ILE A 14 -3.35 -0.80 -3.27
CA ILE A 14 -3.09 -0.90 -1.83
C ILE A 14 -3.25 -2.35 -1.35
N LYS A 15 -4.31 -3.03 -1.79
CA LYS A 15 -4.53 -4.43 -1.44
C LYS A 15 -3.41 -5.33 -1.97
N ILE A 16 -2.94 -5.08 -3.18
CA ILE A 16 -1.83 -5.83 -3.77
C ILE A 16 -0.56 -5.65 -2.93
N ILE A 17 -0.25 -4.42 -2.55
CA ILE A 17 0.92 -4.13 -1.71
C ILE A 17 0.83 -4.88 -0.39
N GLN A 18 -0.33 -4.87 0.26
CA GLN A 18 -0.53 -5.59 1.52
C GLN A 18 -0.26 -7.09 1.37
N LYS A 19 -0.70 -7.68 0.27
CA LYS A 19 -0.47 -9.10 -0.01
C LYS A 19 1.01 -9.38 -0.28
N LEU A 20 1.70 -8.49 -0.99
CA LEU A 20 3.13 -8.63 -1.25
C LEU A 20 3.94 -8.51 0.04
N GLU A 21 3.57 -7.60 0.92
CA GLU A 21 4.21 -7.47 2.23
C GLU A 21 4.03 -8.73 3.07
N TYR A 22 2.85 -9.34 3.02
CA TYR A 22 2.58 -10.61 3.69
C TYR A 22 3.46 -11.72 3.14
N ILE A 23 3.64 -11.77 1.82
CA ILE A 23 4.52 -12.76 1.18
C ILE A 23 5.96 -12.59 1.68
N ILE A 24 6.45 -11.36 1.78
CA ILE A 24 7.79 -11.08 2.27
C ILE A 24 7.96 -11.57 3.71
N GLU A 25 6.98 -11.31 4.57
CA GLU A 25 6.99 -11.81 5.94
C GLU A 25 7.03 -13.34 5.97
N THR A 26 6.25 -13.98 5.12
CA THR A 26 6.23 -15.43 5.02
C THR A 26 7.58 -15.99 4.56
N LEU A 27 8.26 -15.28 3.64
CA LEU A 27 9.60 -15.66 3.21
C LEU A 27 10.61 -15.56 4.35
N ASP A 28 10.46 -14.59 5.24
CA ASP A 28 11.32 -14.47 6.42
C ASP A 28 11.12 -15.65 7.37
N ASP A 29 9.89 -16.16 7.49
CA ASP A 29 9.59 -17.31 8.32
C ASP A 29 10.29 -18.58 7.83
N ILE A 30 10.61 -18.67 6.55
CA ILE A 30 11.31 -19.83 5.97
C ILE A 30 12.72 -20.00 6.57
N ASN A 31 13.27 -18.97 7.22
CA ASN A 31 14.55 -19.08 7.90
C ASN A 31 14.61 -20.21 8.92
N TYR A 32 13.47 -20.62 9.46
CA TYR A 32 13.40 -21.69 10.45
C TYR A 32 13.39 -23.08 9.81
N LEU A 33 13.28 -23.15 8.48
CA LEU A 33 13.30 -24.41 7.76
C LEU A 33 14.70 -24.74 7.25
N SER A 34 15.08 -26.01 7.33
CA SER A 34 16.35 -26.44 6.76
C SER A 34 16.29 -26.35 5.23
N ILE A 35 17.36 -25.85 4.61
CA ILE A 35 17.47 -25.78 3.14
C ILE A 35 17.33 -27.19 2.53
N SER A 36 17.79 -28.21 3.23
CA SER A 36 17.68 -29.59 2.77
C SER A 36 16.25 -30.11 2.66
N GLU A 37 15.29 -29.42 3.25
CA GLU A 37 13.87 -29.77 3.18
C GLU A 37 13.22 -29.32 1.88
N PHE A 38 13.88 -28.43 1.13
CA PHE A 38 13.36 -27.96 -0.16
C PHE A 38 13.87 -28.88 -1.28
N PRO A 39 12.96 -29.37 -2.14
CA PRO A 39 13.35 -30.28 -3.22
C PRO A 39 14.03 -29.58 -4.42
N PHE A 40 14.16 -28.26 -4.39
CA PHE A 40 14.76 -27.45 -5.45
C PHE A 40 15.45 -26.25 -4.83
N ASN A 41 16.29 -25.60 -5.63
CA ASN A 41 17.00 -24.39 -5.18
C ASN A 41 16.00 -23.28 -4.87
N PHE A 42 16.11 -22.73 -3.67
CA PHE A 42 15.29 -21.61 -3.23
C PHE A 42 16.21 -20.44 -2.86
N ASP A 43 16.09 -19.33 -3.60
CA ASP A 43 16.84 -18.13 -3.33
C ASP A 43 15.93 -17.10 -2.64
N LYS A 44 15.97 -17.12 -1.31
CA LYS A 44 15.15 -16.25 -0.49
C LYS A 44 15.41 -14.77 -0.77
N GLU A 45 16.69 -14.38 -0.85
CA GLU A 45 17.06 -12.98 -1.01
C GLU A 45 16.64 -12.43 -2.38
N ASN A 46 16.81 -13.22 -3.45
CA ASN A 46 16.34 -12.83 -4.78
C ASN A 46 14.82 -12.70 -4.81
N ASN A 47 14.11 -13.60 -4.18
CA ASN A 47 12.65 -13.56 -4.12
C ASN A 47 12.17 -12.34 -3.34
N LYS A 48 12.80 -12.04 -2.20
CA LYS A 48 12.48 -10.82 -1.43
C LYS A 48 12.72 -9.57 -2.24
N SER A 49 13.85 -9.49 -2.94
CA SER A 49 14.18 -8.34 -3.79
C SER A 49 13.16 -8.15 -4.90
N PHE A 50 12.71 -9.25 -5.53
CA PHE A 50 11.69 -9.20 -6.56
C PHE A 50 10.38 -8.62 -6.02
N PHE A 51 9.90 -9.11 -4.87
CA PHE A 51 8.65 -8.63 -4.30
C PHE A 51 8.78 -7.19 -3.80
N THR A 52 9.92 -6.82 -3.23
CA THR A 52 10.18 -5.44 -2.82
C THR A 52 10.13 -4.49 -4.01
N TYR A 53 10.71 -4.89 -5.14
CA TYR A 53 10.63 -4.11 -6.38
C TYR A 53 9.18 -3.94 -6.83
N LYS A 54 8.39 -4.99 -6.77
CA LYS A 54 6.97 -4.92 -7.14
C LYS A 54 6.19 -3.98 -6.24
N ILE A 55 6.49 -3.98 -4.94
CA ILE A 55 5.86 -3.04 -4.00
C ILE A 55 6.17 -1.60 -4.40
N GLN A 56 7.42 -1.29 -4.72
CA GLN A 56 7.81 0.05 -5.16
C GLN A 56 7.10 0.45 -6.46
N HIS A 57 6.97 -0.49 -7.38
CA HIS A 57 6.24 -0.26 -8.63
C HIS A 57 4.78 0.13 -8.36
N PHE A 58 4.09 -0.62 -7.50
CA PHE A 58 2.69 -0.32 -7.17
C PHE A 58 2.55 0.97 -6.38
N LYS A 59 3.52 1.32 -5.52
CA LYS A 59 3.52 2.63 -4.84
C LYS A 59 3.58 3.77 -5.84
N GLY A 60 4.38 3.63 -6.89
CA GLY A 60 4.43 4.61 -7.98
C GLY A 60 3.10 4.75 -8.71
N LEU A 61 2.41 3.63 -8.94
CA LEU A 61 1.08 3.65 -9.55
C LEU A 61 0.05 4.35 -8.64
N ILE A 62 0.15 4.15 -7.33
CA ILE A 62 -0.71 4.84 -6.36
C ILE A 62 -0.47 6.34 -6.43
N ASP A 63 0.78 6.77 -6.49
CA ASP A 63 1.12 8.19 -6.62
C ASP A 63 0.51 8.78 -7.88
N ASN A 64 0.56 8.06 -9.00
CA ASN A 64 -0.08 8.50 -10.25
C ASN A 64 -1.60 8.62 -10.08
N CYS A 65 -2.22 7.66 -9.40
CA CYS A 65 -3.66 7.74 -9.11
C CYS A 65 -3.99 8.95 -8.25
N ASN A 66 -3.18 9.23 -7.24
CA ASN A 66 -3.36 10.40 -6.37
C ASN A 66 -3.27 11.70 -7.15
N ASP A 67 -2.32 11.80 -8.09
CA ASP A 67 -2.19 12.98 -8.94
C ASP A 67 -3.44 13.19 -9.80
N LYS A 68 -3.96 12.13 -10.38
CA LYS A 68 -5.18 12.21 -11.18
C LYS A 68 -6.39 12.55 -10.33
N LEU A 69 -6.51 11.96 -9.15
CA LEU A 69 -7.60 12.27 -8.22
C LEU A 69 -7.56 13.74 -7.79
N GLU A 70 -6.37 14.26 -7.50
CA GLU A 70 -6.20 15.66 -7.13
C GLU A 70 -6.65 16.59 -8.26
N GLN A 71 -6.31 16.28 -9.50
CA GLN A 71 -6.68 17.08 -10.66
C GLN A 71 -8.17 17.04 -10.97
N MET A 72 -8.82 15.91 -10.76
CA MET A 72 -10.21 15.66 -11.18
C MET A 72 -11.23 15.95 -10.08
N CYS A 73 -10.80 15.97 -8.84
CA CYS A 73 -11.71 16.07 -7.69
C CYS A 73 -12.04 17.51 -7.37
N CYS A 74 -13.33 17.77 -7.11
CA CYS A 74 -13.78 19.09 -6.66
C CYS A 74 -13.48 19.32 -5.17
N HIS A 75 -12.93 18.36 -4.49
CA HIS A 75 -12.52 18.34 -3.10
C HIS A 75 -13.57 18.84 -2.11
N ASN A 76 -13.88 18.01 -1.16
CA ASN A 76 -14.70 18.37 -0.01
C ASN A 76 -13.95 17.94 1.24
N TYR A 77 -13.09 18.82 1.74
CA TYR A 77 -12.24 18.52 2.88
C TYR A 77 -13.04 18.55 4.18
N VAL A 78 -12.80 17.54 5.00
CA VAL A 78 -13.36 17.47 6.34
C VAL A 78 -12.23 17.16 7.31
N ASN A 79 -12.43 17.56 8.56
CA ASN A 79 -11.51 17.25 9.63
C ASN A 79 -12.01 16.01 10.36
N ASP A 80 -11.08 15.12 10.69
CA ASP A 80 -11.36 13.95 11.49
C ASP A 80 -10.27 13.79 12.54
N THR A 81 -10.63 13.22 13.67
CA THR A 81 -9.66 13.00 14.75
C THR A 81 -9.35 11.52 14.82
N ILE A 82 -8.07 11.19 14.72
CA ILE A 82 -7.58 9.83 14.82
C ILE A 82 -6.91 9.67 16.18
N ASP A 83 -7.28 8.64 16.93
CA ASP A 83 -6.61 8.31 18.17
C ASP A 83 -5.30 7.60 17.86
N ILE A 84 -4.17 8.20 18.25
CA ILE A 84 -2.85 7.60 18.10
C ILE A 84 -2.64 6.59 19.23
N ASP A 85 -2.97 7.01 20.46
CA ASP A 85 -3.04 6.14 21.63
C ASP A 85 -4.11 6.71 22.57
N TYR A 86 -4.32 6.10 23.73
CA TYR A 86 -5.40 6.54 24.61
C TYR A 86 -5.19 7.93 25.22
N GLU A 87 -3.98 8.47 25.14
CA GLU A 87 -3.67 9.81 25.66
C GLU A 87 -3.51 10.86 24.57
N ARG A 88 -3.35 10.45 23.31
CA ARG A 88 -3.06 11.37 22.21
C ARG A 88 -3.97 11.12 21.02
N SER A 89 -4.39 12.20 20.42
CA SER A 89 -5.14 12.18 19.17
C SER A 89 -4.54 13.15 18.19
N GLN A 90 -4.76 12.90 16.90
CA GLN A 90 -4.30 13.74 15.81
C GLN A 90 -5.47 14.09 14.92
N THR A 91 -5.58 15.38 14.56
CA THR A 91 -6.59 15.82 13.61
C THR A 91 -6.01 15.74 12.21
N ILE A 92 -6.73 15.07 11.32
CA ILE A 92 -6.37 15.01 9.90
C ILE A 92 -7.44 15.71 9.09
N THR A 93 -7.03 16.25 7.95
CA THR A 93 -7.93 16.87 6.98
C THR A 93 -7.84 16.07 5.70
N TYR A 94 -8.97 15.56 5.22
CA TYR A 94 -9.00 14.75 4.00
C TYR A 94 -10.24 15.05 3.18
N CYS A 95 -10.17 14.72 1.90
CA CYS A 95 -11.32 14.87 1.01
C CYS A 95 -12.23 13.65 1.10
N THR A 96 -13.53 13.87 1.29
CA THR A 96 -14.51 12.79 1.36
C THR A 96 -14.78 12.15 0.00
N ILE A 97 -14.41 12.83 -1.09
CA ILE A 97 -14.68 12.35 -2.47
C ILE A 97 -13.53 11.48 -2.96
N CYS A 98 -12.30 11.98 -2.92
CA CYS A 98 -11.13 11.25 -3.41
C CYS A 98 -10.33 10.57 -2.30
N GLU A 99 -10.69 10.81 -1.06
CA GLU A 99 -10.05 10.21 0.13
C GLU A 99 -8.57 10.59 0.28
N THR A 100 -8.12 11.63 -0.42
CA THR A 100 -6.74 12.11 -0.34
C THR A 100 -6.59 13.07 0.81
N GLU A 101 -5.55 12.87 1.60
CA GLU A 101 -5.24 13.77 2.72
C GLU A 101 -4.78 15.11 2.18
N LYS A 102 -5.21 16.18 2.85
CA LYS A 102 -4.79 17.54 2.47
C LYS A 102 -3.31 17.70 2.83
N PRO A 103 -2.48 18.12 1.86
CA PRO A 103 -1.07 18.36 2.13
C PRO A 103 -0.82 19.54 3.07
#